data_b5e6c3e3809be234f537a9dcac4b6e4b
#
_entry.id   b5e6c3e3809be234f537a9dcac4b6e4b
#
_cell.length_a   1.000
_cell.length_b   1.000
_cell.length_c   1.000
_cell.angle_alpha   90.00
_cell.angle_beta   90.00
_cell.angle_gamma   90.00
#
_symmetry.space_group_name_H-M   'P 1'
#
loop_
_entity.id
_entity.type
_entity.pdbx_description
1 polymer ?
#
loop_
_entity_poly.entity_id
_entity_poly.type
_entity_poly.pdbx_seq_one_letter_code
_entity_poly.pdbx_strand_id
1 'polypeptide(L)'
;MALKHQFLAFAYYPLKLSRAALGLLGKQPKPRLRVLIYHDIAPEDEKRFAAQLRWLSRSWCFIAPEDFVSILSGRRALEEDSLLLTFDDGFASNRQVVERLLNPMGIRALFFVVSGFVPLQAKEEVSAFIARHIHPGKQINEIPKHLRNMGWGDLEFLLESGHTIGAHTAHHCRLSKVPEADLDAEIIASADHLEQRLGIRIEHFAYPFGNLASFNQEALTVARSRFPCIYTGMRGDNKSNTSPWAIRRDAFGVEDAFPLLGTLLEGGADWAYRENMKVYESWLKK
;
A
#
# COMPACT_ATOMS: atom_id res chain seq x y z
N MET A 1 -10.26 -0.99 20.00
CA MET A 1 -9.30 -1.58 19.05
C MET A 1 -8.17 -2.33 19.74
N ALA A 2 -7.56 -1.79 20.79
CA ALA A 2 -6.39 -2.40 21.49
C ALA A 2 -6.56 -3.86 21.95
N LEU A 3 -7.69 -4.25 22.51
CA LEU A 3 -7.91 -5.62 23.03
C LEU A 3 -7.91 -6.68 21.92
N LYS A 4 -8.53 -6.39 20.76
CA LYS A 4 -8.54 -7.31 19.61
C LYS A 4 -7.14 -7.50 19.02
N HIS A 5 -6.33 -6.44 18.96
CA HIS A 5 -4.95 -6.51 18.47
C HIS A 5 -4.05 -7.32 19.41
N GLN A 6 -4.25 -7.25 20.73
CA GLN A 6 -3.52 -8.07 21.69
C GLN A 6 -3.81 -9.56 21.55
N PHE A 7 -5.08 -9.95 21.40
CA PHE A 7 -5.45 -11.35 21.15
C PHE A 7 -4.89 -11.90 19.84
N LEU A 8 -4.89 -11.10 18.77
CA LEU A 8 -4.29 -11.50 17.50
C LEU A 8 -2.77 -11.70 17.60
N ALA A 9 -2.07 -10.90 18.39
CA ALA A 9 -0.63 -11.05 18.58
C ALA A 9 -0.24 -12.41 19.20
N PHE A 10 -1.07 -12.98 20.07
CA PHE A 10 -0.83 -14.30 20.65
C PHE A 10 -0.96 -15.47 19.65
N ALA A 11 -1.66 -15.25 18.53
CA ALA A 11 -1.83 -16.29 17.52
C ALA A 11 -0.59 -16.50 16.64
N TYR A 12 0.39 -15.60 16.66
CA TYR A 12 1.57 -15.67 15.79
C TYR A 12 2.36 -16.95 15.95
N TYR A 13 2.78 -17.27 17.16
CA TYR A 13 3.60 -18.47 17.41
C TYR A 13 2.86 -19.77 17.08
N PRO A 14 1.59 -19.98 17.50
CA PRO A 14 0.81 -21.13 17.06
C PRO A 14 0.67 -21.25 15.54
N LEU A 15 0.42 -20.15 14.82
CA LEU A 15 0.33 -20.17 13.35
C LEU A 15 1.66 -20.55 12.70
N LYS A 16 2.76 -19.98 13.16
CA LYS A 16 4.10 -20.30 12.66
C LYS A 16 4.50 -21.75 12.95
N LEU A 17 4.21 -22.25 14.16
CA LEU A 17 4.47 -23.64 14.54
C LEU A 17 3.62 -24.62 13.74
N SER A 18 2.34 -24.34 13.52
CA SER A 18 1.47 -25.21 12.70
C SER A 18 1.98 -25.29 11.25
N ARG A 19 2.48 -24.19 10.70
CA ARG A 19 3.07 -24.16 9.36
C ARG A 19 4.39 -24.95 9.29
N ALA A 20 5.24 -24.83 10.29
CA ALA A 20 6.48 -25.60 10.40
C ALA A 20 6.19 -27.12 10.55
N ALA A 21 5.19 -27.49 11.36
CA ALA A 21 4.78 -28.87 11.54
C ALA A 21 4.24 -29.50 10.23
N LEU A 22 3.52 -28.75 9.40
CA LEU A 22 3.11 -29.21 8.08
C LEU A 22 4.32 -29.54 7.19
N GLY A 23 5.38 -28.74 7.26
CA GLY A 23 6.64 -28.99 6.55
C GLY A 23 7.30 -30.30 6.99
N LEU A 24 7.31 -30.56 8.29
CA LEU A 24 7.86 -31.83 8.85
C LEU A 24 7.04 -33.07 8.44
N LEU A 25 5.74 -32.90 8.15
CA LEU A 25 4.85 -33.95 7.64
C LEU A 25 4.92 -34.08 6.10
N GLY A 26 5.93 -33.50 5.44
CA GLY A 26 6.10 -33.56 3.99
C GLY A 26 5.13 -32.69 3.18
N LYS A 27 4.26 -31.92 3.86
CA LYS A 27 3.36 -30.95 3.21
C LYS A 27 4.03 -29.59 3.22
N GLN A 28 4.83 -29.27 2.23
CA GLN A 28 5.46 -27.96 2.10
C GLN A 28 4.36 -26.87 2.04
N PRO A 29 4.29 -25.96 3.00
CA PRO A 29 3.34 -24.85 2.94
C PRO A 29 3.69 -23.98 1.73
N LYS A 30 2.66 -23.62 0.95
CA LYS A 30 2.88 -22.75 -0.22
C LYS A 30 3.40 -21.38 0.23
N PRO A 31 4.36 -20.81 -0.50
CA PRO A 31 4.83 -19.46 -0.26
C PRO A 31 3.71 -18.43 -0.35
N ARG A 32 3.84 -17.33 0.37
CA ARG A 32 2.88 -16.23 0.42
C ARG A 32 3.43 -15.00 -0.27
N LEU A 33 2.54 -14.26 -0.92
CA LEU A 33 2.83 -12.99 -1.56
C LEU A 33 1.96 -11.91 -0.92
N ARG A 34 2.57 -11.07 -0.08
CA ARG A 34 1.87 -10.01 0.65
C ARG A 34 2.32 -8.63 0.22
N VAL A 35 1.44 -7.65 0.37
CA VAL A 35 1.75 -6.24 0.05
C VAL A 35 1.48 -5.41 1.29
N LEU A 36 2.48 -4.68 1.78
CA LEU A 36 2.38 -3.85 2.98
C LEU A 36 2.01 -2.42 2.61
N ILE A 37 1.13 -1.80 3.41
CA ILE A 37 0.84 -0.37 3.33
C ILE A 37 1.43 0.33 4.54
N TYR A 38 2.23 1.35 4.29
CA TYR A 38 2.58 2.41 5.23
C TYR A 38 2.17 3.76 4.65
N HIS A 39 2.20 4.80 5.47
CA HIS A 39 1.91 6.17 5.05
C HIS A 39 3.07 7.07 5.50
N ASP A 40 2.81 8.00 6.41
CA ASP A 40 3.87 8.78 7.04
C ASP A 40 4.69 7.93 8.02
N ILE A 41 6.00 8.14 8.04
CA ILE A 41 6.90 7.64 9.08
C ILE A 41 7.48 8.84 9.79
N ALA A 42 6.94 9.16 10.95
CA ALA A 42 7.43 10.30 11.72
C ALA A 42 8.92 10.15 12.06
N PRO A 43 9.69 11.24 12.16
CA PRO A 43 11.13 11.17 12.47
C PRO A 43 11.44 10.38 13.74
N GLU A 44 10.61 10.48 14.76
CA GLU A 44 10.70 9.72 16.02
C GLU A 44 10.48 8.22 15.85
N ASP A 45 9.72 7.82 14.82
CA ASP A 45 9.37 6.42 14.54
C ASP A 45 10.36 5.72 13.59
N GLU A 46 11.30 6.44 12.98
CA GLU A 46 12.23 5.90 11.99
C GLU A 46 13.02 4.69 12.52
N LYS A 47 13.49 4.74 13.78
CA LYS A 47 14.21 3.63 14.41
C LYS A 47 13.34 2.38 14.57
N ARG A 48 12.07 2.59 14.91
CA ARG A 48 11.10 1.50 15.10
C ARG A 48 10.72 0.89 13.75
N PHE A 49 10.49 1.72 12.75
CA PHE A 49 10.28 1.26 11.38
C PHE A 49 11.46 0.43 10.86
N ALA A 50 12.70 0.91 11.05
CA ALA A 50 13.90 0.15 10.72
C ALA A 50 13.97 -1.20 11.45
N ALA A 51 13.52 -1.26 12.70
CA ALA A 51 13.45 -2.52 13.45
C ALA A 51 12.37 -3.46 12.89
N GLN A 52 11.20 -2.94 12.43
CA GLN A 52 10.17 -3.72 11.76
C GLN A 52 10.71 -4.32 10.44
N LEU A 53 11.36 -3.52 9.61
CA LEU A 53 11.94 -4.01 8.35
C LEU A 53 12.97 -5.13 8.59
N ARG A 54 13.90 -4.93 9.54
CA ARG A 54 14.88 -5.98 9.92
C ARG A 54 14.23 -7.24 10.48
N TRP A 55 13.14 -7.09 11.23
CA TRP A 55 12.40 -8.24 11.75
C TRP A 55 11.70 -9.02 10.63
N LEU A 56 11.07 -8.32 9.70
CA LEU A 56 10.43 -8.90 8.51
C LEU A 56 11.44 -9.62 7.62
N SER A 57 12.61 -9.03 7.36
CA SER A 57 13.68 -9.62 6.53
C SER A 57 14.21 -10.97 7.04
N ARG A 58 13.91 -11.37 8.28
CA ARG A 58 14.31 -12.69 8.80
C ARG A 58 13.50 -13.86 8.25
N SER A 59 12.31 -13.58 7.73
CA SER A 59 11.36 -14.61 7.31
C SER A 59 10.65 -14.30 5.99
N TRP A 60 10.86 -13.11 5.44
CA TRP A 60 10.22 -12.62 4.22
C TRP A 60 11.26 -11.98 3.31
N CYS A 61 11.18 -12.27 2.02
CA CYS A 61 11.96 -11.60 0.99
C CYS A 61 11.25 -10.33 0.56
N PHE A 62 11.92 -9.18 0.67
CA PHE A 62 11.41 -7.94 0.05
C PHE A 62 11.66 -7.98 -1.45
N ILE A 63 10.61 -7.86 -2.24
CA ILE A 63 10.68 -7.89 -3.71
C ILE A 63 10.36 -6.52 -4.30
N ALA A 64 10.91 -6.26 -5.47
CA ALA A 64 10.66 -5.05 -6.23
C ALA A 64 9.23 -5.07 -6.87
N PRO A 65 8.63 -3.90 -7.18
CA PRO A 65 7.33 -3.84 -7.82
C PRO A 65 7.23 -4.62 -9.13
N GLU A 66 8.27 -4.60 -9.96
CA GLU A 66 8.34 -5.37 -11.22
C GLU A 66 8.37 -6.88 -11.00
N ASP A 67 9.05 -7.34 -9.94
CA ASP A 67 9.07 -8.75 -9.54
C ASP A 67 7.68 -9.21 -9.06
N PHE A 68 7.00 -8.35 -8.26
CA PHE A 68 5.64 -8.60 -7.81
C PHE A 68 4.69 -8.80 -8.99
N VAL A 69 4.72 -7.90 -9.98
CA VAL A 69 3.89 -8.00 -11.19
C VAL A 69 4.23 -9.27 -11.99
N SER A 70 5.51 -9.63 -12.07
CA SER A 70 5.97 -10.84 -12.76
C SER A 70 5.46 -12.11 -12.08
N ILE A 71 5.45 -12.16 -10.75
CA ILE A 71 4.89 -13.29 -9.97
C ILE A 71 3.36 -13.33 -10.13
N LEU A 72 2.69 -12.18 -10.01
CA LEU A 72 1.23 -12.10 -10.12
C LEU A 72 0.73 -12.58 -11.49
N SER A 73 1.46 -12.25 -12.56
CA SER A 73 1.17 -12.69 -13.95
C SER A 73 1.64 -14.11 -14.26
N GLY A 74 2.27 -14.82 -13.32
CA GLY A 74 2.79 -16.17 -13.52
C GLY A 74 4.06 -16.26 -14.38
N ARG A 75 4.68 -15.12 -14.74
CA ARG A 75 5.96 -15.09 -15.48
C ARG A 75 7.16 -15.46 -14.62
N ARG A 76 7.06 -15.28 -13.30
CA ARG A 76 8.03 -15.69 -12.29
C ARG A 76 7.37 -16.55 -11.24
N ALA A 77 8.03 -17.63 -10.83
CA ALA A 77 7.56 -18.46 -9.73
C ALA A 77 7.71 -17.74 -8.39
N LEU A 78 6.78 -17.94 -7.47
CA LEU A 78 6.91 -17.53 -6.08
C LEU A 78 7.59 -18.69 -5.31
N GLU A 79 8.86 -18.51 -4.97
CA GLU A 79 9.69 -19.58 -4.36
C GLU A 79 9.70 -19.52 -2.82
N GLU A 80 9.55 -18.30 -2.26
CA GLU A 80 9.58 -18.06 -0.83
C GLU A 80 8.56 -16.98 -0.42
N ASP A 81 8.29 -16.86 0.87
CA ASP A 81 7.40 -15.85 1.41
C ASP A 81 7.93 -14.44 1.06
N SER A 82 7.17 -13.69 0.28
CA SER A 82 7.62 -12.43 -0.32
C SER A 82 6.71 -11.26 0.05
N LEU A 83 7.34 -10.09 0.23
CA LEU A 83 6.69 -8.83 0.59
C LEU A 83 6.99 -7.76 -0.46
N LEU A 84 5.95 -7.11 -0.98
CA LEU A 84 6.07 -5.81 -1.63
C LEU A 84 5.77 -4.71 -0.59
N LEU A 85 6.66 -3.73 -0.48
CA LEU A 85 6.47 -2.58 0.39
C LEU A 85 5.81 -1.44 -0.39
N THR A 86 4.72 -0.87 0.15
CA THR A 86 4.06 0.29 -0.46
C THR A 86 3.85 1.41 0.55
N PHE A 87 3.87 2.64 0.06
CA PHE A 87 3.55 3.85 0.81
C PHE A 87 2.45 4.62 0.09
N ASP A 88 1.46 5.08 0.84
CA ASP A 88 0.35 5.86 0.31
C ASP A 88 0.51 7.35 0.64
N ASP A 89 -0.30 8.19 -0.01
CA ASP A 89 -0.48 9.64 0.14
C ASP A 89 0.65 10.52 -0.44
N GLY A 90 1.91 10.13 -0.33
CA GLY A 90 3.03 10.95 -0.80
C GLY A 90 3.58 11.92 0.24
N PHE A 91 3.74 11.48 1.50
CA PHE A 91 4.36 12.27 2.57
C PHE A 91 5.87 12.41 2.39
N ALA A 92 6.42 13.57 2.75
CA ALA A 92 7.85 13.89 2.62
C ALA A 92 8.77 12.98 3.45
N SER A 93 8.28 12.38 4.55
CA SER A 93 9.02 11.40 5.32
C SER A 93 9.41 10.16 4.49
N ASN A 94 8.62 9.83 3.47
CA ASN A 94 8.89 8.68 2.60
C ASN A 94 10.23 8.85 1.86
N ARG A 95 10.53 10.06 1.37
CA ARG A 95 11.83 10.36 0.75
C ARG A 95 12.98 10.15 1.72
N GLN A 96 12.83 10.58 2.98
CA GLN A 96 13.85 10.40 4.02
C GLN A 96 14.05 8.92 4.37
N VAL A 97 12.95 8.16 4.47
CA VAL A 97 12.97 6.71 4.69
C VAL A 97 13.69 5.99 3.56
N VAL A 98 13.45 6.37 2.31
CA VAL A 98 14.16 5.82 1.15
C VAL A 98 15.67 6.03 1.31
N GLU A 99 16.09 7.26 1.53
CA GLU A 99 17.50 7.61 1.62
C GLU A 99 18.23 6.89 2.77
N ARG A 100 17.60 6.86 3.94
CA ARG A 100 18.24 6.40 5.19
C ARG A 100 18.08 4.91 5.46
N LEU A 101 16.99 4.29 4.97
CA LEU A 101 16.65 2.92 5.31
C LEU A 101 16.50 2.02 4.09
N LEU A 102 15.66 2.36 3.11
CA LEU A 102 15.32 1.42 2.04
C LEU A 102 16.50 1.20 1.09
N ASN A 103 17.15 2.28 0.63
CA ASN A 103 18.33 2.17 -0.25
C ASN A 103 19.48 1.40 0.40
N PRO A 104 19.89 1.70 1.66
CA PRO A 104 20.91 0.91 2.35
C PRO A 104 20.58 -0.56 2.57
N MET A 105 19.27 -0.89 2.65
CA MET A 105 18.78 -2.27 2.80
C MET A 105 18.52 -2.96 1.46
N GLY A 106 18.69 -2.28 0.32
CA GLY A 106 18.38 -2.81 -1.02
C GLY A 106 16.89 -3.06 -1.25
N ILE A 107 16.00 -2.40 -0.50
CA ILE A 107 14.55 -2.56 -0.61
C ILE A 107 14.01 -1.55 -1.62
N ARG A 108 13.36 -2.02 -2.68
CA ARG A 108 12.61 -1.17 -3.61
C ARG A 108 11.12 -1.22 -3.26
N ALA A 109 10.48 -0.05 -3.28
CA ALA A 109 9.10 0.12 -2.87
C ALA A 109 8.27 0.83 -3.95
N LEU A 110 6.95 0.78 -3.80
CA LEU A 110 5.98 1.46 -4.66
C LEU A 110 5.29 2.56 -3.84
N PHE A 111 5.29 3.78 -4.37
CA PHE A 111 4.73 4.96 -3.72
C PHE A 111 3.49 5.43 -4.47
N PHE A 112 2.33 5.36 -3.83
CA PHE A 112 1.08 5.87 -4.35
C PHE A 112 0.89 7.33 -3.97
N VAL A 113 0.90 8.21 -4.95
CA VAL A 113 0.99 9.65 -4.75
C VAL A 113 -0.30 10.34 -5.14
N VAL A 114 -0.80 11.21 -4.27
CA VAL A 114 -1.93 12.09 -4.54
C VAL A 114 -1.43 13.26 -5.39
N SER A 115 -1.81 13.32 -6.67
CA SER A 115 -1.19 14.23 -7.62
C SER A 115 -1.43 15.70 -7.32
N GLY A 116 -2.58 16.06 -6.74
CA GLY A 116 -2.89 17.42 -6.30
C GLY A 116 -2.20 17.85 -4.99
N PHE A 117 -1.57 16.89 -4.29
CA PHE A 117 -0.81 17.16 -3.07
C PHE A 117 0.64 17.59 -3.37
N VAL A 118 1.25 17.02 -4.42
CA VAL A 118 2.65 17.25 -4.80
C VAL A 118 3.02 18.72 -5.05
N PRO A 119 2.23 19.53 -5.77
CA PRO A 119 2.63 20.89 -6.13
C PRO A 119 2.52 21.91 -4.99
N LEU A 120 1.93 21.54 -3.84
CA LEU A 120 1.67 22.46 -2.74
C LEU A 120 2.99 22.90 -2.09
N GLN A 121 3.15 24.21 -1.86
CA GLN A 121 4.37 24.81 -1.30
C GLN A 121 4.13 25.41 0.09
N ALA A 122 3.04 26.18 0.24
CA ALA A 122 2.74 26.86 1.49
C ALA A 122 2.30 25.87 2.56
N LYS A 123 2.84 26.03 3.77
CA LYS A 123 2.56 25.15 4.90
C LYS A 123 1.07 25.10 5.23
N GLU A 124 0.41 26.22 5.13
CA GLU A 124 -1.03 26.39 5.39
C GLU A 124 -1.85 25.60 4.38
N GLU A 125 -1.48 25.63 3.08
CA GLU A 125 -2.13 24.87 2.02
C GLU A 125 -1.94 23.36 2.24
N VAL A 126 -0.72 22.93 2.57
CA VAL A 126 -0.40 21.55 2.90
C VAL A 126 -1.25 21.06 4.08
N SER A 127 -1.29 21.81 5.18
CA SER A 127 -2.08 21.43 6.36
C SER A 127 -3.59 21.41 6.06
N ALA A 128 -4.07 22.38 5.26
CA ALA A 128 -5.48 22.43 4.83
C ALA A 128 -5.82 21.22 3.93
N PHE A 129 -4.93 20.87 3.00
CA PHE A 129 -5.12 19.70 2.14
C PHE A 129 -5.19 18.40 2.97
N ILE A 130 -4.25 18.21 3.90
CA ILE A 130 -4.23 17.03 4.78
C ILE A 130 -5.53 16.94 5.59
N ALA A 131 -5.95 18.04 6.23
CA ALA A 131 -7.17 18.06 7.05
C ALA A 131 -8.43 17.78 6.21
N ARG A 132 -8.48 18.30 4.98
CA ARG A 132 -9.65 18.19 4.11
C ARG A 132 -9.75 16.83 3.43
N HIS A 133 -8.61 16.29 2.96
CA HIS A 133 -8.59 15.19 2.01
C HIS A 133 -8.00 13.89 2.60
N ILE A 134 -6.84 13.97 3.27
CA ILE A 134 -6.14 12.77 3.77
C ILE A 134 -6.69 12.35 5.14
N HIS A 135 -6.89 13.30 6.04
CA HIS A 135 -7.44 13.05 7.39
C HIS A 135 -8.77 13.78 7.60
N PRO A 136 -9.83 13.46 6.82
CA PRO A 136 -11.11 14.13 6.94
C PRO A 136 -11.68 13.95 8.35
N GLY A 137 -12.04 15.08 8.98
CA GLY A 137 -12.52 15.14 10.37
C GLY A 137 -11.52 15.74 11.35
N LYS A 138 -10.24 15.94 10.97
CA LYS A 138 -9.29 16.73 11.76
C LYS A 138 -9.38 18.22 11.42
N GLN A 139 -9.17 19.08 12.44
CA GLN A 139 -8.99 20.50 12.22
C GLN A 139 -7.56 20.77 11.73
N ILE A 140 -7.34 21.90 11.00
CA ILE A 140 -6.03 22.25 10.47
C ILE A 140 -4.96 22.36 11.57
N ASN A 141 -5.34 22.88 12.74
CA ASN A 141 -4.44 23.01 13.90
C ASN A 141 -4.11 21.66 14.59
N GLU A 142 -4.84 20.60 14.29
CA GLU A 142 -4.58 19.25 14.78
C GLU A 142 -3.62 18.45 13.86
N ILE A 143 -3.29 19.02 12.67
CA ILE A 143 -2.34 18.38 11.75
C ILE A 143 -0.93 18.52 12.31
N PRO A 144 -0.20 17.40 12.53
CA PRO A 144 1.17 17.43 13.00
C PRO A 144 2.08 18.28 12.11
N LYS A 145 2.94 19.09 12.70
CA LYS A 145 3.80 20.03 11.97
C LYS A 145 4.83 19.37 11.06
N HIS A 146 5.18 18.10 11.33
CA HIS A 146 6.11 17.32 10.51
C HIS A 146 5.45 16.80 9.22
N LEU A 147 4.13 16.68 9.19
CA LEU A 147 3.42 16.22 8.00
C LEU A 147 3.56 17.24 6.88
N ARG A 148 4.28 16.85 5.84
CA ARG A 148 4.52 17.61 4.61
C ARG A 148 4.37 16.68 3.42
N ASN A 149 4.07 17.23 2.27
CA ASN A 149 4.05 16.50 1.00
C ASN A 149 5.46 16.35 0.41
N MET A 150 5.67 15.30 -0.37
CA MET A 150 6.77 15.24 -1.33
C MET A 150 6.51 16.26 -2.45
N GLY A 151 7.57 16.97 -2.84
CA GLY A 151 7.59 17.77 -4.05
C GLY A 151 8.06 16.96 -5.26
N TRP A 152 8.05 17.59 -6.45
CA TRP A 152 8.46 16.93 -7.69
C TRP A 152 9.90 16.39 -7.63
N GLY A 153 10.85 17.15 -7.08
CA GLY A 153 12.23 16.70 -6.92
C GLY A 153 12.39 15.50 -5.97
N ASP A 154 11.48 15.34 -4.99
CA ASP A 154 11.48 14.15 -4.15
C ASP A 154 11.02 12.92 -4.94
N LEU A 155 10.01 13.08 -5.82
CA LEU A 155 9.54 11.98 -6.69
C LEU A 155 10.62 11.59 -7.72
N GLU A 156 11.30 12.56 -8.30
CA GLU A 156 12.44 12.32 -9.20
C GLU A 156 13.53 11.53 -8.48
N PHE A 157 13.90 11.92 -7.25
CA PHE A 157 14.84 11.17 -6.41
C PHE A 157 14.40 9.72 -6.16
N LEU A 158 13.10 9.47 -5.90
CA LEU A 158 12.58 8.11 -5.72
C LEU A 158 12.80 7.27 -7.00
N LEU A 159 12.51 7.83 -8.17
CA LEU A 159 12.69 7.15 -9.46
C LEU A 159 14.17 6.86 -9.74
N GLU A 160 15.05 7.83 -9.54
CA GLU A 160 16.51 7.67 -9.69
C GLU A 160 17.09 6.61 -8.74
N SER A 161 16.46 6.46 -7.57
CA SER A 161 16.79 5.42 -6.59
C SER A 161 16.19 4.04 -6.91
N GLY A 162 15.48 3.89 -8.04
CA GLY A 162 14.90 2.63 -8.51
C GLY A 162 13.59 2.24 -7.84
N HIS A 163 12.91 3.21 -7.22
CA HIS A 163 11.54 3.02 -6.71
C HIS A 163 10.51 3.30 -7.78
N THR A 164 9.28 2.84 -7.57
CA THR A 164 8.16 3.01 -8.50
C THR A 164 7.14 4.00 -7.96
N ILE A 165 6.59 4.84 -8.82
CA ILE A 165 5.49 5.76 -8.50
C ILE A 165 4.18 5.19 -9.07
N GLY A 166 3.13 5.23 -8.27
CA GLY A 166 1.75 4.92 -8.63
C GLY A 166 0.83 6.11 -8.34
N ALA A 167 -0.38 6.10 -8.90
CA ALA A 167 -1.38 7.11 -8.68
C ALA A 167 -2.30 6.80 -7.47
N HIS A 168 -2.72 7.85 -6.76
CA HIS A 168 -3.63 7.77 -5.60
C HIS A 168 -4.74 8.82 -5.66
N THR A 169 -5.33 9.01 -6.82
CA THR A 169 -6.28 10.06 -7.20
C THR A 169 -5.69 11.49 -7.18
N ALA A 170 -6.46 12.45 -7.68
CA ALA A 170 -6.06 13.85 -7.65
C ALA A 170 -6.15 14.46 -6.25
N HIS A 171 -7.21 14.13 -5.49
CA HIS A 171 -7.50 14.78 -4.21
C HIS A 171 -7.77 13.81 -3.05
N HIS A 172 -7.32 12.55 -3.13
CA HIS A 172 -7.53 11.54 -2.09
C HIS A 172 -9.01 11.41 -1.66
N CYS A 173 -9.93 11.45 -2.62
CA CYS A 173 -11.37 11.41 -2.32
C CYS A 173 -11.90 9.97 -2.16
N ARG A 174 -13.03 9.84 -1.46
CA ARG A 174 -13.81 8.59 -1.48
C ARG A 174 -14.53 8.49 -2.83
N LEU A 175 -14.01 7.66 -3.73
CA LEU A 175 -14.53 7.52 -5.09
C LEU A 175 -16.01 7.08 -5.14
N SER A 176 -16.49 6.37 -4.11
CA SER A 176 -17.91 6.05 -3.96
C SER A 176 -18.81 7.27 -3.71
N LYS A 177 -18.24 8.45 -3.46
CA LYS A 177 -18.93 9.73 -3.25
C LYS A 177 -18.71 10.73 -4.38
N VAL A 178 -17.86 10.40 -5.33
CA VAL A 178 -17.58 11.23 -6.51
C VAL A 178 -18.65 10.96 -7.57
N PRO A 179 -19.26 12.00 -8.16
CA PRO A 179 -20.15 11.80 -9.31
C PRO A 179 -19.42 11.06 -10.45
N GLU A 180 -20.14 10.20 -11.16
CA GLU A 180 -19.53 9.38 -12.23
C GLU A 180 -18.82 10.24 -13.28
N ALA A 181 -19.39 11.40 -13.63
CA ALA A 181 -18.79 12.35 -14.58
C ALA A 181 -17.44 12.94 -14.15
N ASP A 182 -17.13 12.90 -12.84
CA ASP A 182 -15.91 13.47 -12.27
C ASP A 182 -14.85 12.40 -11.98
N LEU A 183 -15.17 11.10 -12.15
CA LEU A 183 -14.24 10.00 -11.85
C LEU A 183 -12.99 10.05 -12.72
N ASP A 184 -13.11 10.42 -13.99
CA ASP A 184 -11.95 10.56 -14.90
C ASP A 184 -10.97 11.62 -14.40
N ALA A 185 -11.47 12.74 -13.89
CA ALA A 185 -10.63 13.81 -13.33
C ALA A 185 -9.87 13.36 -12.07
N GLU A 186 -10.48 12.51 -11.24
CA GLU A 186 -9.85 12.00 -10.03
C GLU A 186 -8.88 10.85 -10.31
N ILE A 187 -9.20 9.98 -11.25
CA ILE A 187 -8.47 8.72 -11.48
C ILE A 187 -7.49 8.85 -12.65
N ILE A 188 -7.97 9.20 -13.86
CA ILE A 188 -7.16 9.22 -15.09
C ILE A 188 -6.28 10.45 -15.11
N ALA A 189 -6.85 11.65 -14.98
CA ALA A 189 -6.10 12.89 -15.06
C ALA A 189 -5.04 13.01 -13.95
N SER A 190 -5.25 12.36 -12.79
CA SER A 190 -4.26 12.24 -11.73
C SER A 190 -2.97 11.55 -12.22
N ALA A 191 -3.10 10.42 -12.91
CA ALA A 191 -1.96 9.68 -13.45
C ALA A 191 -1.31 10.42 -14.62
N ASP A 192 -2.11 11.00 -15.51
CA ASP A 192 -1.61 11.76 -16.66
C ASP A 192 -0.78 12.97 -16.23
N HIS A 193 -1.19 13.65 -15.15
CA HIS A 193 -0.42 14.73 -14.55
C HIS A 193 0.93 14.25 -14.02
N LEU A 194 0.97 13.12 -13.32
CA LEU A 194 2.23 12.53 -12.84
C LEU A 194 3.13 12.12 -14.03
N GLU A 195 2.57 11.46 -15.05
CA GLU A 195 3.30 11.06 -16.26
C GLU A 195 3.92 12.25 -16.99
N GLN A 196 3.13 13.29 -17.21
CA GLN A 196 3.58 14.50 -17.89
C GLN A 196 4.75 15.17 -17.16
N ARG A 197 4.70 15.21 -15.83
CA ARG A 197 5.73 15.87 -15.01
C ARG A 197 6.99 15.04 -14.82
N LEU A 198 6.87 13.72 -14.73
CA LEU A 198 7.96 12.82 -14.41
C LEU A 198 8.57 12.14 -15.64
N GLY A 199 7.91 12.21 -16.81
CA GLY A 199 8.39 11.58 -18.04
C GLY A 199 8.36 10.05 -18.00
N ILE A 200 7.53 9.46 -17.14
CA ILE A 200 7.39 8.01 -16.95
C ILE A 200 5.95 7.57 -17.24
N ARG A 201 5.72 6.27 -17.30
CA ARG A 201 4.39 5.69 -17.32
C ARG A 201 3.94 5.29 -15.92
N ILE A 202 2.70 5.66 -15.56
CA ILE A 202 2.06 5.28 -14.29
C ILE A 202 1.17 4.07 -14.52
N GLU A 203 1.61 2.90 -14.06
CA GLU A 203 0.93 1.62 -14.29
C GLU A 203 0.20 1.10 -13.04
N HIS A 204 0.40 1.72 -11.88
CA HIS A 204 -0.13 1.31 -10.59
C HIS A 204 -1.10 2.36 -10.05
N PHE A 205 -2.27 1.89 -9.58
CA PHE A 205 -3.26 2.73 -8.93
C PHE A 205 -3.71 2.12 -7.61
N ALA A 206 -3.80 2.92 -6.55
CA ALA A 206 -4.39 2.51 -5.29
C ALA A 206 -5.62 3.35 -4.96
N TYR A 207 -6.68 2.71 -4.48
CA TYR A 207 -7.85 3.42 -3.99
C TYR A 207 -7.56 4.12 -2.67
N PRO A 208 -7.86 5.43 -2.51
CA PRO A 208 -7.85 6.09 -1.20
C PRO A 208 -8.72 5.34 -0.19
N PHE A 209 -8.25 5.27 1.07
CA PHE A 209 -8.87 4.48 2.15
C PHE A 209 -8.93 2.98 1.90
N GLY A 210 -8.97 2.50 0.69
CA GLY A 210 -8.83 1.12 0.22
C GLY A 210 -9.90 0.12 0.67
N ASN A 211 -10.89 0.49 1.49
CA ASN A 211 -11.98 -0.40 1.90
C ASN A 211 -13.13 -0.35 0.87
N LEU A 212 -13.93 -1.43 0.81
CA LEU A 212 -15.02 -1.56 -0.19
C LEU A 212 -16.02 -0.40 -0.19
N ALA A 213 -16.20 0.28 0.94
CA ALA A 213 -17.12 1.43 1.03
C ALA A 213 -16.51 2.74 0.47
N SER A 214 -15.21 2.76 0.14
CA SER A 214 -14.52 3.94 -0.37
C SER A 214 -14.54 4.07 -1.90
N PHE A 215 -14.94 3.04 -2.62
CA PHE A 215 -15.06 3.02 -4.08
C PHE A 215 -16.25 2.17 -4.51
N ASN A 216 -16.64 2.24 -5.76
CA ASN A 216 -17.79 1.55 -6.35
C ASN A 216 -17.41 0.90 -7.70
N GLN A 217 -18.38 0.28 -8.37
CA GLN A 217 -18.15 -0.41 -9.64
C GLN A 217 -17.79 0.56 -10.77
N GLU A 218 -18.36 1.77 -10.76
CA GLU A 218 -18.08 2.83 -11.74
C GLU A 218 -16.60 3.27 -11.64
N ALA A 219 -16.11 3.51 -10.42
CA ALA A 219 -14.70 3.83 -10.17
C ALA A 219 -13.76 2.69 -10.61
N LEU A 220 -14.16 1.42 -10.41
CA LEU A 220 -13.40 0.27 -10.92
C LEU A 220 -13.37 0.27 -12.44
N THR A 221 -14.48 0.55 -13.11
CA THR A 221 -14.56 0.60 -14.59
C THR A 221 -13.60 1.64 -15.15
N VAL A 222 -13.59 2.84 -14.59
CA VAL A 222 -12.65 3.91 -14.97
C VAL A 222 -11.20 3.49 -14.70
N ALA A 223 -10.90 2.99 -13.49
CA ALA A 223 -9.54 2.58 -13.15
C ALA A 223 -9.01 1.44 -14.06
N ARG A 224 -9.85 0.45 -14.38
CA ARG A 224 -9.47 -0.67 -15.28
C ARG A 224 -9.18 -0.24 -16.72
N SER A 225 -9.81 0.81 -17.20
CA SER A 225 -9.55 1.34 -18.55
C SER A 225 -8.14 1.93 -18.69
N ARG A 226 -7.52 2.30 -17.55
CA ARG A 226 -6.26 3.05 -17.51
C ARG A 226 -5.09 2.28 -16.89
N PHE A 227 -5.34 1.48 -15.84
CA PHE A 227 -4.26 0.88 -15.06
C PHE A 227 -4.19 -0.64 -15.21
N PRO A 228 -2.99 -1.19 -15.51
CA PRO A 228 -2.74 -2.63 -15.46
C PRO A 228 -2.84 -3.21 -14.05
N CYS A 229 -2.51 -2.43 -13.00
CA CYS A 229 -2.49 -2.90 -11.61
C CYS A 229 -3.30 -1.97 -10.70
N ILE A 230 -4.30 -2.53 -9.99
CA ILE A 230 -5.17 -1.80 -9.06
C ILE A 230 -5.09 -2.44 -7.68
N TYR A 231 -4.84 -1.60 -6.66
CA TYR A 231 -4.59 -2.00 -5.29
C TYR A 231 -5.72 -1.56 -4.35
N THR A 232 -6.19 -2.49 -3.53
CA THR A 232 -7.15 -2.24 -2.46
C THR A 232 -6.45 -2.13 -1.11
N GLY A 233 -7.16 -1.73 -0.05
CA GLY A 233 -6.72 -1.84 1.33
C GLY A 233 -7.33 -3.06 2.04
N MET A 234 -7.88 -4.03 1.29
CA MET A 234 -8.45 -5.25 1.83
C MET A 234 -7.35 -6.30 1.98
N ARG A 235 -7.22 -6.87 3.19
CA ARG A 235 -6.19 -7.85 3.54
C ARG A 235 -6.34 -9.15 2.77
N GLY A 236 -5.21 -9.77 2.50
CA GLY A 236 -5.16 -11.12 1.96
C GLY A 236 -3.87 -11.45 1.23
N ASP A 237 -3.66 -12.73 1.05
CA ASP A 237 -2.57 -13.27 0.26
C ASP A 237 -2.84 -13.06 -1.24
N ASN A 238 -1.84 -12.63 -1.98
CA ASN A 238 -1.89 -12.55 -3.43
C ASN A 238 -1.28 -13.82 -4.03
N LYS A 239 -1.82 -14.28 -5.15
CA LYS A 239 -1.39 -15.52 -5.82
C LYS A 239 -1.29 -15.26 -7.31
N SER A 240 -0.63 -16.15 -8.04
CA SER A 240 -0.53 -16.07 -9.50
C SER A 240 -1.88 -16.03 -10.24
N ASN A 241 -2.98 -16.35 -9.58
CA ASN A 241 -4.34 -16.23 -10.12
C ASN A 241 -5.14 -15.05 -9.53
N THR A 242 -4.53 -14.22 -8.68
CA THR A 242 -5.16 -12.98 -8.21
C THR A 242 -5.25 -12.01 -9.39
N SER A 243 -6.43 -11.46 -9.62
CA SER A 243 -6.60 -10.44 -10.65
C SER A 243 -5.68 -9.24 -10.37
N PRO A 244 -4.95 -8.72 -11.38
CA PRO A 244 -4.12 -7.54 -11.21
C PRO A 244 -4.95 -6.28 -10.87
N TRP A 245 -6.26 -6.34 -11.05
CA TRP A 245 -7.19 -5.29 -10.64
C TRP A 245 -7.79 -5.50 -9.24
N ALA A 246 -7.32 -6.51 -8.49
CA ALA A 246 -7.81 -6.83 -7.14
C ALA A 246 -6.67 -7.17 -6.18
N ILE A 247 -5.58 -6.41 -6.24
CA ILE A 247 -4.41 -6.62 -5.40
C ILE A 247 -4.76 -6.27 -3.96
N ARG A 248 -4.50 -7.23 -3.07
CA ARG A 248 -4.78 -7.14 -1.64
C ARG A 248 -3.58 -6.56 -0.93
N ARG A 249 -3.84 -5.71 0.08
CA ARG A 249 -2.77 -5.08 0.85
C ARG A 249 -3.06 -5.13 2.35
N ASP A 250 -2.01 -5.15 3.14
CA ASP A 250 -2.01 -5.18 4.60
C ASP A 250 -1.54 -3.85 5.17
N ALA A 251 -2.44 -3.07 5.75
CA ALA A 251 -2.09 -1.83 6.44
C ALA A 251 -1.52 -2.12 7.83
N PHE A 252 -0.39 -1.48 8.14
CA PHE A 252 0.29 -1.52 9.42
C PHE A 252 0.69 -0.13 9.88
N GLY A 253 0.70 0.06 11.21
CA GLY A 253 1.32 1.20 11.86
C GLY A 253 2.74 0.87 12.31
N VAL A 254 3.57 1.87 12.43
CA VAL A 254 4.92 1.71 13.00
C VAL A 254 4.84 1.29 14.47
N GLU A 255 3.75 1.67 15.16
CA GLU A 255 3.45 1.32 16.54
C GLU A 255 3.00 -0.14 16.74
N ASP A 256 2.66 -0.86 15.66
CA ASP A 256 2.19 -2.24 15.75
C ASP A 256 3.29 -3.18 16.28
N ALA A 257 2.91 -4.08 17.17
CA ALA A 257 3.82 -5.05 17.74
C ALA A 257 4.20 -6.12 16.69
N PHE A 258 5.45 -6.57 16.68
CA PHE A 258 5.96 -7.56 15.73
C PHE A 258 5.13 -8.86 15.68
N PRO A 259 4.66 -9.44 16.82
CA PRO A 259 3.79 -10.60 16.75
C PRO A 259 2.45 -10.33 16.06
N LEU A 260 1.91 -9.09 16.17
CA LEU A 260 0.70 -8.71 15.43
C LEU A 260 0.98 -8.67 13.92
N LEU A 261 2.08 -8.02 13.50
CA LEU A 261 2.50 -8.05 12.09
C LEU A 261 2.59 -9.49 11.58
N GLY A 262 3.29 -10.35 12.32
CA GLY A 262 3.44 -11.76 11.98
C GLY A 262 2.12 -12.50 11.84
N THR A 263 1.20 -12.33 12.80
CA THR A 263 -0.14 -12.96 12.75
C THR A 263 -0.91 -12.53 11.50
N LEU A 264 -0.88 -11.23 11.18
CA LEU A 264 -1.62 -10.69 10.04
C LEU A 264 -1.02 -11.20 8.72
N LEU A 265 0.31 -11.22 8.59
CA LEU A 265 1.00 -11.76 7.42
C LEU A 265 0.81 -13.27 7.27
N GLU A 266 0.68 -14.02 8.38
CA GLU A 266 0.28 -15.43 8.37
C GLU A 266 -1.21 -15.64 8.03
N GLY A 267 -1.96 -14.59 7.74
CA GLY A 267 -3.37 -14.64 7.32
C GLY A 267 -4.38 -14.70 8.47
N GLY A 268 -3.95 -14.39 9.71
CA GLY A 268 -4.80 -14.49 10.90
C GLY A 268 -6.04 -13.59 10.90
N ALA A 269 -6.12 -12.59 10.02
CA ALA A 269 -7.28 -11.71 9.89
C ALA A 269 -7.87 -11.64 8.46
N ASP A 270 -7.38 -12.44 7.52
CA ASP A 270 -7.83 -12.41 6.11
C ASP A 270 -9.32 -12.77 5.98
N TRP A 271 -9.84 -13.60 6.89
CA TRP A 271 -11.24 -13.99 6.92
C TRP A 271 -12.20 -12.80 7.04
N ALA A 272 -11.77 -11.71 7.73
CA ALA A 272 -12.61 -10.53 7.94
C ALA A 272 -12.88 -9.75 6.63
N TYR A 273 -12.06 -9.93 5.60
CA TYR A 273 -12.19 -9.27 4.31
C TYR A 273 -12.76 -10.16 3.22
N ARG A 274 -13.03 -11.45 3.53
CA ARG A 274 -13.42 -12.44 2.52
C ARG A 274 -14.70 -12.04 1.78
N GLU A 275 -15.73 -11.58 2.49
CA GLU A 275 -17.00 -11.20 1.86
C GLU A 275 -16.84 -9.93 1.02
N ASN A 276 -16.14 -8.92 1.52
CA ASN A 276 -15.85 -7.70 0.75
C ASN A 276 -15.07 -8.02 -0.54
N MET A 277 -14.10 -8.92 -0.46
CA MET A 277 -13.34 -9.35 -1.64
C MET A 277 -14.22 -10.10 -2.64
N LYS A 278 -15.14 -10.96 -2.20
CA LYS A 278 -16.11 -11.62 -3.10
C LYS A 278 -16.98 -10.62 -3.84
N VAL A 279 -17.48 -9.59 -3.15
CA VAL A 279 -18.27 -8.51 -3.77
C VAL A 279 -17.41 -7.80 -4.82
N TYR A 280 -16.19 -7.37 -4.47
CA TYR A 280 -15.28 -6.70 -5.39
C TYR A 280 -14.95 -7.58 -6.62
N GLU A 281 -14.59 -8.84 -6.39
CA GLU A 281 -14.29 -9.80 -7.47
C GLU A 281 -15.50 -10.08 -8.38
N SER A 282 -16.72 -9.91 -7.87
CA SER A 282 -17.95 -10.02 -8.70
C SER A 282 -18.09 -8.87 -9.70
N TRP A 283 -17.57 -7.67 -9.37
CA TRP A 283 -17.56 -6.52 -10.29
C TRP A 283 -16.57 -6.73 -11.44
N LEU A 284 -15.50 -7.49 -11.22
CA LEU A 284 -14.51 -7.79 -12.26
C LEU A 284 -15.02 -8.71 -13.37
N LYS A 285 -16.14 -9.42 -13.12
CA LYS A 285 -16.74 -10.37 -14.07
C LYS A 285 -17.75 -9.71 -15.02
N LYS A 286 -18.11 -8.47 -14.72
CA LYS A 286 -19.01 -7.66 -15.53
C LYS A 286 -18.21 -6.76 -16.48
#